data_f5f4b27e7fd267013b4615de589c8916
#
_entry.id   f5f4b27e7fd267013b4615de589c8916
#
_cell.length_a   1.000
_cell.length_b   1.000
_cell.length_c   1.000
_cell.angle_alpha   90.00
_cell.angle_beta   90.00
_cell.angle_gamma   90.00
#
_symmetry.space_group_name_H-M   'P 1'
#
loop_
_entity.id
_entity.type
_entity.pdbx_description
1 polymer ?
#
loop_
_entity_poly.entity_id
_entity_poly.type
_entity_poly.pdbx_seq_one_letter_code
_entity_poly.pdbx_strand_id
1 'polypeptide(L)'
;MNQIVLDKIEDAIEDIRQGKMIIVVDDEDRENEGDFICAAELVTPDMVNFMVKEGRGLMCAPLTNQRCIELGLDMMVNKNTAEHETAFTVSVDLLGHGCTTGISASDRAKTLQALVNPDTKPEDLGRPGHIFPLRAKNGGVLRRAGHTEAAVDLARLAGLAPVGVLIEILNDDGSMARLPELRVLADKFDLKLISIQDLISYRLEKESLIKREIGVEMPTEWGDFDLIAYRQITNNQLHLALIKGTWEPNESVMVRVHSSCVTGDIFGSCRCDCGPQLHKAMEMIEKEGKGVIVYMNQEGRGIGLLNKLKAYKLQEQGRDTVEANLELGFGADERDYGVGAQILRDLGVSKIKLMSNNPKKRAGLIGYGLEIVDTIKIEIPPNQHNEKYLQTKRDKLGHSILKK
;
A
#
# COMPACT_ATOMS: atom_id res chain seq x y z
N MET A 1 25.86 -13.68 -12.74
CA MET A 1 25.82 -12.76 -11.59
C MET A 1 25.45 -13.56 -10.37
N ASN A 2 26.21 -13.49 -9.28
CA ASN A 2 25.83 -14.17 -8.05
C ASN A 2 24.53 -13.57 -7.54
N GLN A 3 23.57 -14.42 -7.24
CA GLN A 3 22.30 -13.98 -6.66
C GLN A 3 22.59 -13.37 -5.27
N ILE A 4 22.18 -12.12 -5.06
CA ILE A 4 22.32 -11.44 -3.76
C ILE A 4 21.38 -12.13 -2.79
N VAL A 5 21.92 -12.59 -1.66
CA VAL A 5 21.15 -13.28 -0.61
C VAL A 5 20.68 -12.23 0.39
N LEU A 6 19.38 -12.21 0.64
CA LEU A 6 18.77 -11.43 1.70
C LEU A 6 18.78 -12.19 3.01
N ASP A 7 18.77 -11.45 4.12
CA ASP A 7 18.74 -12.01 5.46
C ASP A 7 17.32 -12.45 5.84
N LYS A 8 17.17 -13.31 6.86
CA LYS A 8 15.87 -13.78 7.33
C LYS A 8 15.14 -12.70 8.10
N ILE A 9 13.82 -12.66 7.95
CA ILE A 9 12.95 -11.69 8.63
C ILE A 9 13.02 -11.84 10.15
N GLU A 10 13.11 -13.09 10.65
CA GLU A 10 13.23 -13.36 12.09
C GLU A 10 14.51 -12.75 12.68
N ASP A 11 15.63 -12.85 11.98
CA ASP A 11 16.92 -12.29 12.42
C ASP A 11 16.87 -10.75 12.43
N ALA A 12 16.23 -10.16 11.43
CA ALA A 12 16.02 -8.70 11.35
C ALA A 12 15.11 -8.20 12.49
N ILE A 13 14.02 -8.91 12.79
CA ILE A 13 13.13 -8.60 13.93
C ILE A 13 13.90 -8.67 15.26
N GLU A 14 14.76 -9.68 15.42
CA GLU A 14 15.58 -9.81 16.63
C GLU A 14 16.58 -8.66 16.77
N ASP A 15 17.24 -8.25 15.68
CA ASP A 15 18.14 -7.10 15.70
C ASP A 15 17.40 -5.80 16.07
N ILE A 16 16.20 -5.55 15.53
CA ILE A 16 15.35 -4.41 15.94
C ILE A 16 15.00 -4.50 17.43
N ARG A 17 14.65 -5.69 17.95
CA ARG A 17 14.35 -5.91 19.38
C ARG A 17 15.54 -5.58 20.27
N GLN A 18 16.75 -5.84 19.81
CA GLN A 18 18.01 -5.54 20.51
C GLN A 18 18.44 -4.07 20.36
N GLY A 19 17.64 -3.22 19.71
CA GLY A 19 17.98 -1.80 19.50
C GLY A 19 18.99 -1.57 18.38
N LYS A 20 19.16 -2.52 17.46
CA LYS A 20 19.97 -2.32 16.26
C LYS A 20 19.13 -1.77 15.13
N MET A 21 19.79 -1.29 14.09
CA MET A 21 19.17 -0.93 12.80
C MET A 21 19.40 -2.03 11.78
N ILE A 22 18.56 -2.03 10.76
CA ILE A 22 18.65 -2.93 9.59
C ILE A 22 18.52 -2.11 8.30
N ILE A 23 18.77 -2.74 7.16
CA ILE A 23 18.47 -2.18 5.84
C ILE A 23 17.26 -2.90 5.28
N VAL A 24 16.31 -2.14 4.76
CA VAL A 24 15.10 -2.66 4.12
C VAL A 24 15.04 -2.14 2.69
N VAL A 25 14.82 -3.02 1.71
CA VAL A 25 14.65 -2.65 0.30
C VAL A 25 13.21 -2.90 -0.14
N ASP A 26 12.72 -2.06 -1.04
CA ASP A 26 11.46 -2.30 -1.72
C ASP A 26 11.64 -2.91 -3.11
N ASP A 27 10.54 -3.10 -3.84
CA ASP A 27 10.51 -3.73 -5.15
C ASP A 27 11.14 -2.83 -6.22
N GLU A 28 11.84 -3.44 -7.20
CA GLU A 28 12.46 -2.74 -8.35
C GLU A 28 11.42 -1.98 -9.19
N ASP A 29 10.18 -2.48 -9.24
CA ASP A 29 9.05 -1.86 -9.96
C ASP A 29 8.36 -0.75 -9.16
N ARG A 30 8.80 -0.46 -7.89
CA ARG A 30 8.22 0.57 -7.02
C ARG A 30 9.13 1.81 -6.94
N GLU A 31 9.91 1.96 -5.87
CA GLU A 31 10.90 3.05 -5.68
C GLU A 31 12.31 2.54 -5.99
N ASN A 32 12.51 1.21 -5.80
CA ASN A 32 13.79 0.53 -5.94
C ASN A 32 14.86 1.16 -5.04
N GLU A 33 14.51 1.42 -3.79
CA GLU A 33 15.35 2.12 -2.82
C GLU A 33 15.60 1.25 -1.60
N GLY A 34 16.56 1.67 -0.76
CA GLY A 34 16.84 1.04 0.53
C GLY A 34 16.96 2.08 1.62
N ASP A 35 16.34 1.76 2.77
CA ASP A 35 16.35 2.61 3.95
C ASP A 35 17.05 1.92 5.12
N PHE A 36 17.79 2.69 5.93
CA PHE A 36 18.06 2.28 7.30
C PHE A 36 16.77 2.38 8.12
N ILE A 37 16.43 1.32 8.84
CA ILE A 37 15.26 1.27 9.71
C ILE A 37 15.66 0.78 11.11
N CYS A 38 15.13 1.47 12.13
CA CYS A 38 15.19 1.03 13.53
C CYS A 38 13.90 1.38 14.28
N ALA A 39 13.73 0.87 15.51
CA ALA A 39 12.62 1.25 16.39
C ALA A 39 12.92 2.58 17.09
N ALA A 40 11.96 3.51 17.09
CA ALA A 40 12.12 4.82 17.73
C ALA A 40 12.25 4.71 19.26
N GLU A 41 11.70 3.68 19.87
CA GLU A 41 11.76 3.44 21.32
C GLU A 41 13.20 3.27 21.84
N LEU A 42 14.06 2.65 21.03
CA LEU A 42 15.44 2.32 21.39
C LEU A 42 16.48 3.17 20.66
N VAL A 43 16.05 4.21 19.93
CA VAL A 43 16.95 5.07 19.17
C VAL A 43 17.88 5.88 20.10
N THR A 44 19.15 5.98 19.73
CA THR A 44 20.17 6.74 20.45
C THR A 44 20.72 7.88 19.60
N PRO A 45 21.35 8.92 20.20
CA PRO A 45 22.05 9.96 19.44
C PRO A 45 23.11 9.40 18.47
N ASP A 46 23.81 8.35 18.84
CA ASP A 46 24.83 7.70 18.00
C ASP A 46 24.20 7.04 16.78
N MET A 47 23.04 6.38 16.95
CA MET A 47 22.28 5.81 15.82
C MET A 47 21.80 6.92 14.88
N VAL A 48 21.23 8.00 15.40
CA VAL A 48 20.81 9.15 14.58
C VAL A 48 21.99 9.73 13.80
N ASN A 49 23.14 9.89 14.46
CA ASN A 49 24.35 10.39 13.81
C ASN A 49 24.84 9.43 12.72
N PHE A 50 24.84 8.13 12.97
CA PHE A 50 25.19 7.10 11.98
C PHE A 50 24.26 7.16 10.78
N MET A 51 22.93 7.12 11.00
CA MET A 51 21.92 7.14 9.94
C MET A 51 22.07 8.37 9.04
N VAL A 52 22.29 9.54 9.63
CA VAL A 52 22.49 10.78 8.83
C VAL A 52 23.78 10.76 8.05
N LYS A 53 24.86 10.26 8.64
CA LYS A 53 26.19 10.23 8.02
C LYS A 53 26.26 9.20 6.88
N GLU A 54 25.75 8.02 7.10
CA GLU A 54 25.88 6.90 6.15
C GLU A 54 24.65 6.77 5.22
N GLY A 55 23.45 7.20 5.65
CA GLY A 55 22.23 7.21 4.83
C GLY A 55 22.12 8.44 3.93
N ARG A 56 22.29 9.64 4.52
CA ARG A 56 22.25 10.94 3.81
C ARG A 56 20.88 11.38 3.31
N GLY A 57 19.84 10.58 3.49
CA GLY A 57 18.46 10.87 3.12
C GLY A 57 17.71 11.77 4.10
N LEU A 58 16.40 11.77 4.06
CA LEU A 58 15.53 12.52 4.97
C LEU A 58 15.14 11.65 6.16
N MET A 59 15.49 12.09 7.38
CA MET A 59 15.11 11.34 8.59
C MET A 59 13.62 11.47 8.86
N CYS A 60 12.90 10.36 8.78
CA CYS A 60 11.47 10.27 8.99
C CYS A 60 11.12 9.37 10.18
N ALA A 61 9.94 9.63 10.75
CA ALA A 61 9.37 8.86 11.85
C ALA A 61 8.01 8.26 11.45
N PRO A 62 7.96 7.03 10.91
CA PRO A 62 6.72 6.31 10.70
C PRO A 62 5.97 6.03 12.00
N LEU A 63 4.68 6.42 12.06
CA LEU A 63 3.77 6.17 13.18
C LEU A 63 2.47 5.54 12.71
N THR A 64 1.78 4.87 13.62
CA THR A 64 0.41 4.44 13.37
C THR A 64 -0.53 5.65 13.18
N ASN A 65 -1.61 5.46 12.42
CA ASN A 65 -2.64 6.49 12.26
C ASN A 65 -3.19 6.96 13.63
N GLN A 66 -3.39 6.03 14.56
CA GLN A 66 -3.88 6.33 15.91
C GLN A 66 -2.91 7.26 16.65
N ARG A 67 -1.61 6.97 16.63
CA ARG A 67 -0.61 7.78 17.30
C ARG A 67 -0.48 9.19 16.68
N CYS A 68 -0.63 9.30 15.37
CA CYS A 68 -0.68 10.61 14.71
C CYS A 68 -1.86 11.46 15.21
N ILE A 69 -3.04 10.85 15.41
CA ILE A 69 -4.23 11.54 15.93
C ILE A 69 -3.99 11.99 17.38
N GLU A 70 -3.46 11.12 18.23
CA GLU A 70 -3.16 11.43 19.66
C GLU A 70 -2.20 12.61 19.80
N LEU A 71 -1.18 12.69 18.94
CA LEU A 71 -0.19 13.76 18.94
C LEU A 71 -0.63 14.99 18.12
N GLY A 72 -1.84 15.02 17.54
CA GLY A 72 -2.32 16.12 16.74
C GLY A 72 -1.43 16.40 15.51
N LEU A 73 -0.94 15.34 14.85
CA LEU A 73 -0.09 15.44 13.66
C LEU A 73 -0.98 15.48 12.40
N ASP A 74 -1.30 16.69 11.96
CA ASP A 74 -2.04 16.92 10.72
C ASP A 74 -1.18 16.62 9.50
N MET A 75 -1.83 16.27 8.37
CA MET A 75 -1.13 16.09 7.11
C MET A 75 -0.44 17.38 6.68
N MET A 76 0.79 17.26 6.17
CA MET A 76 1.58 18.41 5.72
C MET A 76 0.89 19.22 4.63
N VAL A 77 0.10 18.56 3.79
CA VAL A 77 -0.65 19.17 2.70
C VAL A 77 -2.08 18.64 2.66
N ASN A 78 -3.03 19.51 2.29
CA ASN A 78 -4.42 19.10 2.06
C ASN A 78 -4.58 18.22 0.82
N LYS A 79 -3.66 18.34 -0.15
CA LYS A 79 -3.66 17.61 -1.40
C LYS A 79 -2.27 17.02 -1.63
N ASN A 80 -2.15 15.70 -1.48
CA ASN A 80 -0.92 15.00 -1.81
C ASN A 80 -0.87 14.76 -3.32
N THR A 81 0.20 15.23 -3.98
CA THR A 81 0.45 15.06 -5.42
C THR A 81 1.67 14.22 -5.71
N ALA A 82 2.31 13.65 -4.66
CA ALA A 82 3.47 12.75 -4.81
C ALA A 82 3.04 11.44 -5.49
N GLU A 83 3.91 10.88 -6.32
CA GLU A 83 3.63 9.68 -7.13
C GLU A 83 3.26 8.47 -6.25
N HIS A 84 3.97 8.27 -5.15
CA HIS A 84 3.77 7.18 -4.19
C HIS A 84 2.90 7.57 -2.99
N GLU A 85 2.33 8.79 -2.99
CA GLU A 85 1.40 9.31 -1.99
C GLU A 85 1.93 9.19 -0.54
N THR A 86 3.24 9.35 -0.34
CA THR A 86 3.87 9.29 1.00
C THR A 86 3.19 10.26 1.94
N ALA A 87 2.68 9.75 3.06
CA ALA A 87 1.77 10.44 3.95
C ALA A 87 2.52 11.29 4.99
N PHE A 88 3.23 12.31 4.54
CA PHE A 88 3.91 13.28 5.40
C PHE A 88 2.90 14.03 6.26
N THR A 89 3.18 14.11 7.57
CA THR A 89 2.52 15.06 8.47
C THR A 89 3.38 16.31 8.64
N VAL A 90 2.88 17.31 9.37
CA VAL A 90 3.71 18.44 9.75
C VAL A 90 4.95 17.97 10.49
N SER A 91 6.12 18.55 10.19
CA SER A 91 7.37 18.23 10.89
C SER A 91 7.37 18.76 12.33
N VAL A 92 8.09 18.10 13.23
CA VAL A 92 8.08 18.40 14.65
C VAL A 92 9.45 18.36 15.30
N ASP A 93 9.58 19.06 16.42
CA ASP A 93 10.68 18.94 17.39
C ASP A 93 10.12 18.90 18.81
N LEU A 94 10.76 18.14 19.70
CA LEU A 94 10.42 18.16 21.13
C LEU A 94 10.80 19.50 21.75
N LEU A 95 9.86 20.12 22.44
CA LEU A 95 10.07 21.37 23.19
C LEU A 95 10.60 21.09 24.60
N GLY A 96 11.59 21.84 25.02
CA GLY A 96 12.17 21.65 26.34
C GLY A 96 13.03 20.39 26.47
N HIS A 97 13.01 19.72 27.60
CA HIS A 97 13.74 18.46 27.87
C HIS A 97 15.24 18.51 27.55
N GLY A 98 15.84 19.68 27.56
CA GLY A 98 17.24 19.92 27.19
C GLY A 98 17.49 19.84 25.70
N CYS A 99 16.45 19.94 24.85
CA CYS A 99 16.57 20.19 23.42
C CYS A 99 16.93 21.67 23.16
N THR A 100 17.72 21.90 22.11
CA THR A 100 18.14 23.24 21.67
C THR A 100 17.37 23.68 20.44
N THR A 101 17.98 23.57 19.26
CA THR A 101 17.36 23.96 17.96
C THR A 101 16.61 22.81 17.26
N GLY A 102 16.67 21.61 17.80
CA GLY A 102 16.01 20.42 17.23
C GLY A 102 16.86 19.60 16.25
N ILE A 103 17.90 20.21 15.63
CA ILE A 103 18.64 19.56 14.50
C ILE A 103 19.76 18.63 14.98
N SER A 104 20.30 18.78 16.19
CA SER A 104 21.39 17.92 16.67
C SER A 104 20.96 16.45 16.74
N ALA A 105 21.91 15.52 16.65
CA ALA A 105 21.61 14.08 16.79
C ALA A 105 20.93 13.79 18.13
N SER A 106 21.34 14.48 19.21
CA SER A 106 20.72 14.38 20.53
C SER A 106 19.27 14.87 20.54
N ASP A 107 19.01 16.05 19.96
CA ASP A 107 17.65 16.62 19.93
C ASP A 107 16.70 15.76 19.09
N ARG A 108 17.17 15.29 17.92
CA ARG A 108 16.39 14.39 17.06
C ARG A 108 16.09 13.07 17.75
N ALA A 109 17.07 12.45 18.43
CA ALA A 109 16.84 11.22 19.18
C ALA A 109 15.77 11.42 20.28
N LYS A 110 15.83 12.53 21.03
CA LYS A 110 14.82 12.87 22.06
C LYS A 110 13.44 13.09 21.44
N THR A 111 13.36 13.77 20.29
CA THR A 111 12.10 13.96 19.55
C THR A 111 11.52 12.63 19.12
N LEU A 112 12.33 11.73 18.54
CA LEU A 112 11.90 10.39 18.13
C LEU A 112 11.39 9.56 19.31
N GLN A 113 12.09 9.58 20.45
CA GLN A 113 11.66 8.92 21.68
C GLN A 113 10.37 9.53 22.26
N ALA A 114 10.19 10.85 22.16
CA ALA A 114 8.95 11.51 22.58
C ALA A 114 7.74 11.10 21.72
N LEU A 115 7.92 10.85 20.43
CA LEU A 115 6.84 10.33 19.57
C LEU A 115 6.34 8.95 20.04
N VAL A 116 7.19 8.17 20.69
CA VAL A 116 6.84 6.84 21.25
C VAL A 116 6.14 6.98 22.61
N ASN A 117 6.62 7.90 23.47
CA ASN A 117 6.17 8.02 24.83
C ASN A 117 4.66 8.34 24.94
N PRO A 118 3.84 7.48 25.57
CA PRO A 118 2.39 7.68 25.68
C PRO A 118 2.01 8.97 26.41
N ASP A 119 2.88 9.48 27.30
CA ASP A 119 2.62 10.69 28.06
C ASP A 119 2.88 11.98 27.27
N THR A 120 3.52 11.89 26.09
CA THR A 120 3.76 13.05 25.22
C THR A 120 2.45 13.58 24.66
N LYS A 121 2.24 14.88 24.83
CA LYS A 121 1.06 15.60 24.38
C LYS A 121 1.35 16.46 23.14
N PRO A 122 0.31 16.86 22.38
CA PRO A 122 0.48 17.74 21.22
C PRO A 122 1.26 19.02 21.49
N GLU A 123 1.09 19.61 22.66
CA GLU A 123 1.76 20.85 23.11
C GLU A 123 3.25 20.69 23.43
N ASP A 124 3.72 19.47 23.64
CA ASP A 124 5.15 19.19 23.86
C ASP A 124 5.94 19.22 22.54
N LEU A 125 5.26 19.28 21.41
CA LEU A 125 5.86 19.25 20.08
C LEU A 125 5.77 20.61 19.38
N GLY A 126 6.91 21.23 19.12
CA GLY A 126 7.03 22.40 18.26
C GLY A 126 6.77 22.05 16.78
N ARG A 127 6.12 22.94 16.06
CA ARG A 127 5.78 22.82 14.62
C ARG A 127 6.09 24.13 13.90
N PRO A 128 6.81 24.14 12.77
CA PRO A 128 7.52 22.99 12.18
C PRO A 128 8.78 22.61 12.97
N GLY A 129 9.35 21.42 12.69
CA GLY A 129 10.59 20.92 13.28
C GLY A 129 11.46 20.17 12.27
N HIS A 130 12.39 19.37 12.77
CA HIS A 130 13.41 18.67 11.98
C HIS A 130 13.20 17.16 11.88
N ILE A 131 12.18 16.60 12.56
CA ILE A 131 11.71 15.23 12.37
C ILE A 131 10.44 15.26 11.54
N PHE A 132 10.34 14.38 10.54
CA PHE A 132 9.22 14.26 9.60
C PHE A 132 8.39 13.02 9.91
N PRO A 133 7.30 13.14 10.69
CA PRO A 133 6.44 12.00 10.96
C PRO A 133 5.70 11.57 9.68
N LEU A 134 5.58 10.24 9.50
CA LEU A 134 4.84 9.63 8.40
C LEU A 134 3.68 8.80 8.96
N ARG A 135 2.49 9.02 8.43
CA ARG A 135 1.28 8.30 8.84
C ARG A 135 1.16 6.97 8.09
N ALA A 136 1.48 5.86 8.75
CA ALA A 136 1.33 4.52 8.19
C ALA A 136 -0.14 4.14 7.99
N LYS A 137 -0.42 3.35 6.95
CA LYS A 137 -1.75 2.77 6.72
C LYS A 137 -2.04 1.68 7.77
N ASN A 138 -3.28 1.64 8.27
CA ASN A 138 -3.72 0.55 9.16
C ASN A 138 -3.61 -0.80 8.43
N GLY A 139 -2.95 -1.78 9.04
CA GLY A 139 -2.63 -3.06 8.42
C GLY A 139 -1.18 -3.18 7.93
N GLY A 140 -0.41 -2.07 7.97
CA GLY A 140 1.02 -2.07 7.68
C GLY A 140 1.35 -2.51 6.25
N VAL A 141 2.44 -3.25 6.07
CA VAL A 141 2.89 -3.73 4.73
C VAL A 141 1.86 -4.61 4.02
N LEU A 142 0.92 -5.21 4.76
CA LEU A 142 -0.19 -5.96 4.15
C LEU A 142 -1.23 -5.05 3.45
N ARG A 143 -1.16 -3.74 3.68
CA ARG A 143 -2.01 -2.71 3.04
C ARG A 143 -1.24 -1.88 2.01
N ARG A 144 -0.02 -1.49 2.31
CA ARG A 144 0.86 -0.72 1.43
C ARG A 144 2.30 -1.23 1.58
N ALA A 145 2.84 -1.76 0.50
CA ALA A 145 4.19 -2.33 0.46
C ALA A 145 5.25 -1.21 0.40
N GLY A 146 5.36 -0.39 1.45
CA GLY A 146 6.28 0.74 1.55
C GLY A 146 7.10 0.75 2.83
N HIS A 147 8.24 1.47 2.83
CA HIS A 147 9.16 1.58 3.97
C HIS A 147 8.48 2.15 5.21
N THR A 148 7.53 3.09 5.05
CA THR A 148 6.72 3.65 6.15
C THR A 148 6.01 2.56 6.93
N GLU A 149 5.31 1.67 6.23
CA GLU A 149 4.58 0.56 6.82
C GLU A 149 5.52 -0.51 7.37
N ALA A 150 6.62 -0.78 6.65
CA ALA A 150 7.64 -1.75 7.08
C ALA A 150 8.27 -1.35 8.43
N ALA A 151 8.60 -0.08 8.62
CA ALA A 151 9.20 0.41 9.87
C ALA A 151 8.27 0.25 11.08
N VAL A 152 6.98 0.57 10.93
CA VAL A 152 5.96 0.38 11.98
C VAL A 152 5.76 -1.11 12.28
N ASP A 153 5.69 -1.95 11.25
CA ASP A 153 5.50 -3.39 11.41
C ASP A 153 6.69 -4.07 12.09
N LEU A 154 7.90 -3.73 11.69
CA LEU A 154 9.13 -4.28 12.29
C LEU A 154 9.24 -3.91 13.77
N ALA A 155 8.95 -2.66 14.15
CA ALA A 155 8.89 -2.26 15.57
C ALA A 155 7.84 -3.08 16.33
N ARG A 156 6.62 -3.22 15.79
CA ARG A 156 5.54 -4.00 16.39
C ARG A 156 5.89 -5.50 16.50
N LEU A 157 6.46 -6.09 15.46
CA LEU A 157 6.87 -7.51 15.45
C LEU A 157 8.03 -7.79 16.42
N ALA A 158 8.88 -6.79 16.67
CA ALA A 158 9.91 -6.84 17.68
C ALA A 158 9.35 -6.73 19.12
N GLY A 159 8.04 -6.48 19.29
CA GLY A 159 7.40 -6.30 20.61
C GLY A 159 7.60 -4.91 21.20
N LEU A 160 8.00 -3.93 20.40
CA LEU A 160 8.22 -2.53 20.75
C LEU A 160 7.00 -1.68 20.34
N ALA A 161 6.97 -0.43 20.80
CA ALA A 161 5.95 0.52 20.37
C ALA A 161 5.99 0.69 18.83
N PRO A 162 4.83 0.72 18.14
CA PRO A 162 4.77 0.72 16.68
C PRO A 162 5.10 2.10 16.08
N VAL A 163 6.31 2.57 16.36
CA VAL A 163 6.93 3.79 15.85
C VAL A 163 8.33 3.45 15.33
N GLY A 164 8.55 3.66 14.05
CA GLY A 164 9.85 3.45 13.43
C GLY A 164 10.65 4.74 13.28
N VAL A 165 11.90 4.57 12.90
CA VAL A 165 12.77 5.61 12.33
C VAL A 165 13.29 5.08 11.02
N LEU A 166 13.26 5.88 9.98
CA LEU A 166 13.84 5.53 8.69
C LEU A 166 14.60 6.72 8.08
N ILE A 167 15.53 6.39 7.20
CA ILE A 167 16.26 7.35 6.35
C ILE A 167 16.71 6.62 5.09
N GLU A 168 16.51 7.22 3.94
CA GLU A 168 16.93 6.67 2.65
C GLU A 168 18.45 6.62 2.56
N ILE A 169 18.99 5.65 1.81
CA ILE A 169 20.43 5.44 1.63
C ILE A 169 20.85 5.91 0.24
N LEU A 170 21.74 6.90 0.21
CA LEU A 170 22.32 7.45 -0.99
C LEU A 170 23.80 7.04 -1.11
N ASN A 171 24.27 6.88 -2.33
CA ASN A 171 25.68 6.71 -2.67
C ASN A 171 26.47 8.02 -2.41
N ASP A 172 27.79 7.94 -2.43
CA ASP A 172 28.68 9.10 -2.20
C ASP A 172 28.51 10.22 -3.24
N ASP A 173 28.04 9.88 -4.44
CA ASP A 173 27.73 10.82 -5.53
C ASP A 173 26.34 11.44 -5.43
N GLY A 174 25.54 11.06 -4.41
CA GLY A 174 24.18 11.54 -4.20
C GLY A 174 23.10 10.78 -4.98
N SER A 175 23.43 9.77 -5.76
CA SER A 175 22.47 8.87 -6.38
C SER A 175 21.89 7.89 -5.33
N MET A 176 20.69 7.34 -5.60
CA MET A 176 20.10 6.34 -4.71
C MET A 176 20.90 5.03 -4.76
N ALA A 177 21.23 4.49 -3.56
CA ALA A 177 21.84 3.18 -3.46
C ALA A 177 20.81 2.09 -3.82
N ARG A 178 21.23 1.12 -4.64
CA ARG A 178 20.40 -0.01 -5.08
C ARG A 178 20.86 -1.30 -4.39
N LEU A 179 20.15 -2.38 -4.61
CA LEU A 179 20.39 -3.65 -3.92
C LEU A 179 21.86 -4.11 -3.90
N PRO A 180 22.66 -4.00 -4.99
CA PRO A 180 24.08 -4.37 -4.97
C PRO A 180 24.92 -3.52 -3.99
N GLU A 181 24.76 -2.20 -4.01
CA GLU A 181 25.47 -1.27 -3.13
C GLU A 181 25.01 -1.43 -1.68
N LEU A 182 23.70 -1.66 -1.46
CA LEU A 182 23.12 -1.89 -0.14
C LEU A 182 23.63 -3.18 0.51
N ARG A 183 23.85 -4.25 -0.27
CA ARG A 183 24.48 -5.48 0.26
C ARG A 183 25.93 -5.23 0.73
N VAL A 184 26.70 -4.49 -0.05
CA VAL A 184 28.05 -4.10 0.33
C VAL A 184 28.06 -3.27 1.62
N LEU A 185 27.11 -2.35 1.75
CA LEU A 185 26.95 -1.51 2.93
C LEU A 185 26.53 -2.33 4.15
N ALA A 186 25.58 -3.25 3.98
CA ALA A 186 25.14 -4.16 5.03
C ALA A 186 26.28 -5.04 5.54
N ASP A 187 27.09 -5.61 4.63
CA ASP A 187 28.27 -6.42 4.99
C ASP A 187 29.32 -5.57 5.72
N LYS A 188 29.56 -4.33 5.27
CA LYS A 188 30.53 -3.40 5.89
C LYS A 188 30.20 -3.09 7.35
N PHE A 189 28.91 -2.97 7.68
CA PHE A 189 28.45 -2.54 8.99
C PHE A 189 27.79 -3.66 9.82
N ASP A 190 27.86 -4.91 9.34
CA ASP A 190 27.22 -6.08 9.96
C ASP A 190 25.72 -5.87 10.24
N LEU A 191 25.00 -5.35 9.23
CA LEU A 191 23.56 -5.08 9.27
C LEU A 191 22.81 -6.15 8.49
N LYS A 192 21.58 -6.46 8.95
CA LYS A 192 20.66 -7.29 8.19
C LYS A 192 20.08 -6.48 7.03
N LEU A 193 19.95 -7.14 5.87
CA LEU A 193 19.33 -6.62 4.66
C LEU A 193 18.15 -7.50 4.26
N ILE A 194 16.95 -6.96 4.36
CA ILE A 194 15.69 -7.66 4.03
C ILE A 194 14.90 -6.93 2.96
N SER A 195 13.94 -7.62 2.32
CA SER A 195 12.98 -6.99 1.42
C SER A 195 11.61 -6.80 2.08
N ILE A 196 10.88 -5.77 1.62
CA ILE A 196 9.46 -5.59 1.98
C ILE A 196 8.63 -6.79 1.51
N GLN A 197 8.98 -7.40 0.37
CA GLN A 197 8.31 -8.58 -0.16
C GLN A 197 8.43 -9.78 0.80
N ASP A 198 9.62 -10.04 1.35
CA ASP A 198 9.81 -11.11 2.33
C ASP A 198 9.07 -10.81 3.64
N LEU A 199 9.07 -9.54 4.08
CA LEU A 199 8.29 -9.11 5.26
C LEU A 199 6.79 -9.32 5.05
N ILE A 200 6.25 -9.01 3.87
CA ILE A 200 4.86 -9.31 3.51
C ILE A 200 4.60 -10.81 3.57
N SER A 201 5.48 -11.63 2.97
CA SER A 201 5.35 -13.08 2.96
C SER A 201 5.34 -13.64 4.38
N TYR A 202 6.26 -13.20 5.22
CA TYR A 202 6.36 -13.56 6.64
C TYR A 202 5.06 -13.22 7.41
N ARG A 203 4.50 -12.01 7.20
CA ARG A 203 3.26 -11.61 7.85
C ARG A 203 2.05 -12.38 7.34
N LEU A 204 1.99 -12.67 6.03
CA LEU A 204 0.90 -13.44 5.42
C LEU A 204 0.86 -14.91 5.90
N GLU A 205 1.99 -15.46 6.35
CA GLU A 205 2.02 -16.79 6.98
C GLU A 205 1.45 -16.78 8.40
N LYS A 206 1.58 -15.66 9.11
CA LYS A 206 1.22 -15.54 10.54
C LYS A 206 -0.03 -14.73 10.81
N GLU A 207 -0.40 -13.84 9.89
CA GLU A 207 -1.50 -12.91 10.06
C GLU A 207 -2.41 -12.90 8.82
N SER A 208 -3.72 -12.71 9.02
CA SER A 208 -4.66 -12.45 7.94
C SER A 208 -5.45 -11.17 8.24
N LEU A 209 -5.61 -10.29 7.23
CA LEU A 209 -6.53 -9.14 7.31
C LEU A 209 -7.96 -9.50 6.95
N ILE A 210 -8.21 -10.74 6.56
CA ILE A 210 -9.52 -11.24 6.13
C ILE A 210 -9.97 -12.43 6.97
N LYS A 211 -11.27 -12.56 7.10
CA LYS A 211 -11.94 -13.73 7.66
C LYS A 211 -12.96 -14.23 6.66
N ARG A 212 -12.83 -15.50 6.24
CA ARG A 212 -13.85 -16.17 5.45
C ARG A 212 -15.09 -16.40 6.32
N GLU A 213 -16.28 -15.94 5.89
CA GLU A 213 -17.50 -16.01 6.68
C GLU A 213 -18.42 -17.14 6.20
N ILE A 214 -18.89 -17.10 4.97
CA ILE A 214 -19.87 -18.05 4.43
C ILE A 214 -19.69 -18.20 2.91
N GLY A 215 -20.02 -19.38 2.40
CA GLY A 215 -20.13 -19.64 0.97
C GLY A 215 -21.51 -20.14 0.61
N VAL A 216 -22.02 -19.75 -0.55
CA VAL A 216 -23.31 -20.17 -1.10
C VAL A 216 -23.22 -20.37 -2.61
N GLU A 217 -24.06 -21.20 -3.17
CA GLU A 217 -24.26 -21.28 -4.63
C GLU A 217 -24.98 -20.02 -5.12
N MET A 218 -24.51 -19.48 -6.25
CA MET A 218 -25.03 -18.26 -6.83
C MET A 218 -25.28 -18.44 -8.34
N PRO A 219 -26.43 -18.95 -8.74
CA PRO A 219 -26.84 -18.95 -10.14
C PRO A 219 -27.10 -17.51 -10.62
N THR A 220 -26.54 -17.14 -11.78
CA THR A 220 -26.69 -15.81 -12.37
C THR A 220 -27.03 -15.91 -13.86
N GLU A 221 -27.43 -14.79 -14.47
CA GLU A 221 -27.66 -14.72 -15.92
C GLU A 221 -26.36 -14.95 -16.74
N TRP A 222 -25.19 -14.81 -16.11
CA TRP A 222 -23.87 -14.93 -16.76
C TRP A 222 -23.13 -16.22 -16.39
N GLY A 223 -23.79 -17.15 -15.69
CA GLY A 223 -23.27 -18.45 -15.29
C GLY A 223 -23.53 -18.77 -13.81
N ASP A 224 -23.19 -20.00 -13.44
CA ASP A 224 -23.30 -20.48 -12.07
C ASP A 224 -21.96 -20.37 -11.35
N PHE A 225 -21.96 -19.72 -10.20
CA PHE A 225 -20.77 -19.46 -9.40
C PHE A 225 -21.00 -19.89 -7.93
N ASP A 226 -19.90 -20.20 -7.25
CA ASP A 226 -19.88 -20.21 -5.80
C ASP A 226 -19.54 -18.79 -5.32
N LEU A 227 -20.36 -18.24 -4.42
CA LEU A 227 -20.13 -16.93 -3.81
C LEU A 227 -19.65 -17.10 -2.38
N ILE A 228 -18.46 -16.55 -2.08
CA ILE A 228 -17.88 -16.53 -0.72
C ILE A 228 -17.80 -15.10 -0.22
N ALA A 229 -18.30 -14.89 1.01
CA ALA A 229 -18.15 -13.61 1.70
C ALA A 229 -16.90 -13.60 2.59
N TYR A 230 -16.13 -12.54 2.49
CA TYR A 230 -14.94 -12.26 3.31
C TYR A 230 -15.12 -10.97 4.08
N ARG A 231 -14.85 -11.01 5.38
CA ARG A 231 -14.82 -9.83 6.24
C ARG A 231 -13.40 -9.31 6.38
N GLN A 232 -13.18 -8.05 6.08
CA GLN A 232 -11.93 -7.36 6.40
C GLN A 232 -11.89 -7.04 7.90
N ILE A 233 -10.87 -7.52 8.60
CA ILE A 233 -10.78 -7.41 10.08
C ILE A 233 -10.56 -5.96 10.53
N THR A 234 -9.84 -5.15 9.73
CA THR A 234 -9.44 -3.79 10.09
C THR A 234 -10.56 -2.75 10.07
N ASN A 235 -11.67 -3.00 9.35
CA ASN A 235 -12.77 -2.03 9.17
C ASN A 235 -14.16 -2.67 9.05
N ASN A 236 -14.26 -3.99 9.26
CA ASN A 236 -15.51 -4.78 9.15
C ASN A 236 -16.20 -4.74 7.77
N GLN A 237 -15.53 -4.26 6.72
CA GLN A 237 -16.09 -4.30 5.38
C GLN A 237 -16.21 -5.75 4.87
N LEU A 238 -17.27 -6.00 4.10
CA LEU A 238 -17.48 -7.27 3.42
C LEU A 238 -17.02 -7.17 1.97
N HIS A 239 -16.22 -8.15 1.54
CA HIS A 239 -15.82 -8.37 0.16
C HIS A 239 -16.38 -9.71 -0.30
N LEU A 240 -16.55 -9.89 -1.60
CA LEU A 240 -17.13 -11.10 -2.16
C LEU A 240 -16.16 -11.73 -3.15
N ALA A 241 -16.14 -13.06 -3.20
CA ALA A 241 -15.46 -13.79 -4.28
C ALA A 241 -16.48 -14.66 -5.00
N LEU A 242 -16.63 -14.48 -6.32
CA LEU A 242 -17.36 -15.38 -7.19
C LEU A 242 -16.36 -16.34 -7.81
N ILE A 243 -16.60 -17.63 -7.67
CA ILE A 243 -15.69 -18.71 -8.00
C ILE A 243 -16.38 -19.65 -8.99
N LYS A 244 -15.66 -20.04 -10.04
CA LYS A 244 -16.08 -21.09 -10.96
C LYS A 244 -15.00 -22.16 -11.01
N GLY A 245 -15.39 -23.43 -10.86
CA GLY A 245 -14.49 -24.56 -10.99
C GLY A 245 -13.47 -24.70 -9.87
N THR A 246 -12.48 -25.55 -10.08
CA THR A 246 -11.37 -25.85 -9.16
C THR A 246 -10.04 -25.79 -9.90
N TRP A 247 -8.94 -25.66 -9.18
CA TRP A 247 -7.58 -25.61 -9.74
C TRP A 247 -6.57 -26.34 -8.85
N GLU A 248 -5.52 -26.81 -9.48
CA GLU A 248 -4.39 -27.42 -8.80
C GLU A 248 -3.41 -26.36 -8.27
N PRO A 249 -2.60 -26.66 -7.23
CA PRO A 249 -1.56 -25.77 -6.77
C PRO A 249 -0.63 -25.34 -7.92
N ASN A 250 -0.32 -24.06 -8.01
CA ASN A 250 0.47 -23.45 -9.09
C ASN A 250 -0.17 -23.43 -10.49
N GLU A 251 -1.41 -23.84 -10.63
CA GLU A 251 -2.15 -23.64 -11.87
C GLU A 251 -2.48 -22.17 -12.08
N SER A 252 -2.43 -21.70 -13.33
CA SER A 252 -2.78 -20.31 -13.65
C SER A 252 -4.30 -20.14 -13.77
N VAL A 253 -4.86 -19.25 -12.94
CA VAL A 253 -6.30 -19.01 -12.81
C VAL A 253 -6.67 -17.67 -13.44
N MET A 254 -7.79 -17.62 -14.17
CA MET A 254 -8.35 -16.36 -14.67
C MET A 254 -8.94 -15.56 -13.50
N VAL A 255 -8.44 -14.31 -13.29
CA VAL A 255 -8.80 -13.50 -12.13
C VAL A 255 -9.23 -12.10 -12.55
N ARG A 256 -10.34 -11.63 -11.98
CA ARG A 256 -10.77 -10.23 -11.99
C ARG A 256 -10.83 -9.68 -10.57
N VAL A 257 -10.06 -8.65 -10.27
CA VAL A 257 -10.27 -7.84 -9.05
C VAL A 257 -11.14 -6.64 -9.45
N HIS A 258 -12.41 -6.67 -9.06
CA HIS A 258 -13.42 -5.66 -9.40
C HIS A 258 -13.72 -4.79 -8.17
N SER A 259 -13.54 -3.48 -8.27
CA SER A 259 -13.98 -2.54 -7.22
C SER A 259 -15.44 -2.18 -7.45
N SER A 260 -16.25 -2.27 -6.41
CA SER A 260 -17.70 -1.98 -6.45
C SER A 260 -18.01 -0.63 -7.09
N CYS A 261 -19.07 -0.60 -7.84
CA CYS A 261 -19.59 0.59 -8.48
C CYS A 261 -21.12 0.53 -8.50
N VAL A 262 -21.75 0.94 -7.39
CA VAL A 262 -23.21 0.87 -7.22
C VAL A 262 -23.96 1.44 -8.43
N THR A 263 -23.50 2.58 -8.95
CA THR A 263 -24.17 3.21 -10.10
C THR A 263 -24.01 2.40 -11.40
N GLY A 264 -22.85 1.77 -11.62
CA GLY A 264 -22.60 0.98 -12.82
C GLY A 264 -23.06 -0.46 -12.71
N ASP A 265 -22.75 -1.12 -11.58
CA ASP A 265 -22.97 -2.54 -11.39
C ASP A 265 -24.46 -2.87 -11.11
N ILE A 266 -25.18 -1.98 -10.37
CA ILE A 266 -26.57 -2.20 -9.98
C ILE A 266 -27.52 -1.39 -10.85
N PHE A 267 -27.27 -0.09 -11.05
CA PHE A 267 -28.19 0.80 -11.77
C PHE A 267 -27.91 0.92 -13.27
N GLY A 268 -26.89 0.23 -13.80
CA GLY A 268 -26.57 0.24 -15.22
C GLY A 268 -26.20 1.64 -15.76
N SER A 269 -25.54 2.47 -14.94
CA SER A 269 -25.14 3.81 -15.34
C SER A 269 -24.24 3.82 -16.58
N CYS A 270 -24.62 4.58 -17.60
CA CYS A 270 -23.82 4.77 -18.80
C CYS A 270 -22.62 5.71 -18.62
N ARG A 271 -22.42 6.33 -17.44
CA ARG A 271 -21.27 7.20 -17.15
C ARG A 271 -19.93 6.45 -17.00
N CYS A 272 -19.97 5.15 -16.82
CA CYS A 272 -18.78 4.30 -16.70
C CYS A 272 -18.95 2.98 -17.44
N ASP A 273 -17.92 2.17 -17.43
CA ASP A 273 -17.88 0.83 -18.04
C ASP A 273 -17.87 -0.31 -16.99
N CYS A 274 -18.15 -0.01 -15.71
CA CYS A 274 -17.97 -0.97 -14.61
C CYS A 274 -18.90 -2.17 -14.71
N GLY A 275 -20.21 -1.97 -14.76
CA GLY A 275 -21.21 -3.05 -14.90
C GLY A 275 -20.94 -3.95 -16.11
N PRO A 276 -20.84 -3.40 -17.34
CA PRO A 276 -20.47 -4.20 -18.51
C PRO A 276 -19.15 -4.96 -18.38
N GLN A 277 -18.13 -4.40 -17.70
CA GLN A 277 -16.88 -5.12 -17.42
C GLN A 277 -17.08 -6.27 -16.42
N LEU A 278 -17.93 -6.10 -15.41
CA LEU A 278 -18.24 -7.16 -14.46
C LEU A 278 -18.93 -8.33 -15.16
N HIS A 279 -20.00 -8.05 -15.89
CA HIS A 279 -20.75 -9.08 -16.65
C HIS A 279 -19.86 -9.79 -17.66
N LYS A 280 -19.02 -9.03 -18.39
CA LYS A 280 -18.07 -9.60 -19.35
C LYS A 280 -17.04 -10.52 -18.69
N ALA A 281 -16.57 -10.17 -17.48
CA ALA A 281 -15.66 -11.03 -16.73
C ALA A 281 -16.36 -12.33 -16.30
N MET A 282 -17.62 -12.26 -15.87
CA MET A 282 -18.41 -13.44 -15.51
C MET A 282 -18.59 -14.37 -16.71
N GLU A 283 -19.00 -13.85 -17.88
CA GLU A 283 -19.13 -14.61 -19.13
C GLU A 283 -17.81 -15.29 -19.55
N MET A 284 -16.68 -14.57 -19.42
CA MET A 284 -15.37 -15.11 -19.78
C MET A 284 -14.95 -16.25 -18.85
N ILE A 285 -15.19 -16.13 -17.55
CA ILE A 285 -14.90 -17.17 -16.56
C ILE A 285 -15.84 -18.37 -16.76
N GLU A 286 -17.12 -18.14 -17.02
CA GLU A 286 -18.08 -19.20 -17.33
C GLU A 286 -17.63 -20.02 -18.54
N LYS A 287 -17.20 -19.34 -19.61
CA LYS A 287 -16.69 -19.98 -20.83
C LYS A 287 -15.38 -20.74 -20.61
N GLU A 288 -14.47 -20.23 -19.78
CA GLU A 288 -13.21 -20.90 -19.41
C GLU A 288 -13.46 -22.11 -18.50
N GLY A 289 -14.59 -22.13 -17.79
CA GLY A 289 -14.94 -23.17 -16.82
C GLY A 289 -14.25 -23.06 -15.48
N LYS A 290 -13.30 -22.10 -15.31
CA LYS A 290 -12.61 -21.84 -14.04
C LYS A 290 -12.11 -20.41 -13.95
N GLY A 291 -12.23 -19.82 -12.76
CA GLY A 291 -11.74 -18.48 -12.48
C GLY A 291 -12.35 -17.87 -11.23
N VAL A 292 -11.88 -16.65 -10.89
CA VAL A 292 -12.29 -15.92 -9.71
C VAL A 292 -12.56 -14.45 -10.04
N ILE A 293 -13.70 -13.94 -9.56
CA ILE A 293 -13.93 -12.49 -9.46
C ILE A 293 -13.88 -12.11 -7.99
N VAL A 294 -12.89 -11.32 -7.59
CA VAL A 294 -12.87 -10.68 -6.27
C VAL A 294 -13.58 -9.34 -6.37
N TYR A 295 -14.79 -9.26 -5.82
CA TYR A 295 -15.61 -8.06 -5.79
C TYR A 295 -15.31 -7.27 -4.50
N MET A 296 -14.52 -6.22 -4.64
CA MET A 296 -14.03 -5.41 -3.54
C MET A 296 -15.00 -4.28 -3.22
N ASN A 297 -15.43 -4.17 -1.98
CA ASN A 297 -16.25 -3.05 -1.51
C ASN A 297 -15.38 -1.78 -1.35
N GLN A 298 -15.03 -1.18 -2.48
CA GLN A 298 -14.15 0.01 -2.59
C GLN A 298 -14.73 1.01 -3.59
N GLU A 299 -15.95 1.47 -3.31
CA GLU A 299 -16.70 2.38 -4.16
C GLU A 299 -15.92 3.66 -4.48
N GLY A 300 -16.03 4.12 -5.74
CA GLY A 300 -15.40 5.37 -6.18
C GLY A 300 -13.86 5.35 -6.12
N ARG A 301 -13.22 4.19 -6.30
CA ARG A 301 -11.79 3.99 -6.09
C ARG A 301 -11.34 4.19 -4.63
N GLY A 302 -12.18 3.82 -3.68
CA GLY A 302 -11.90 3.92 -2.24
C GLY A 302 -12.45 5.16 -1.56
N ILE A 303 -12.95 6.17 -2.31
CA ILE A 303 -13.46 7.42 -1.72
C ILE A 303 -14.92 7.31 -1.21
N GLY A 304 -15.60 6.21 -1.50
CA GLY A 304 -16.96 5.94 -1.11
C GLY A 304 -18.02 6.55 -2.04
N LEU A 305 -19.27 6.06 -1.91
CA LEU A 305 -20.37 6.42 -2.79
C LEU A 305 -20.71 7.93 -2.76
N LEU A 306 -20.77 8.51 -1.55
CA LEU A 306 -21.14 9.92 -1.41
C LEU A 306 -20.13 10.85 -2.13
N ASN A 307 -18.84 10.62 -1.92
CA ASN A 307 -17.82 11.45 -2.56
C ASN A 307 -17.73 11.21 -4.07
N LYS A 308 -18.00 9.98 -4.53
CA LYS A 308 -18.17 9.69 -5.96
C LYS A 308 -19.32 10.51 -6.57
N LEU A 309 -20.46 10.65 -5.88
CA LEU A 309 -21.57 11.49 -6.37
C LEU A 309 -21.21 12.96 -6.38
N LYS A 310 -20.44 13.44 -5.38
CA LYS A 310 -19.87 14.81 -5.41
C LYS A 310 -18.92 14.99 -6.60
N ALA A 311 -18.06 14.00 -6.87
CA ALA A 311 -17.18 14.01 -8.05
C ALA A 311 -17.99 14.06 -9.36
N TYR A 312 -19.11 13.35 -9.46
CA TYR A 312 -20.01 13.44 -10.61
C TYR A 312 -20.56 14.87 -10.79
N LYS A 313 -20.88 15.57 -9.68
CA LYS A 313 -21.33 16.97 -9.75
C LYS A 313 -20.24 17.91 -10.28
N LEU A 314 -18.99 17.70 -9.85
CA LEU A 314 -17.85 18.46 -10.38
C LEU A 314 -17.57 18.14 -11.86
N GLN A 315 -17.78 16.89 -12.28
CA GLN A 315 -17.67 16.49 -13.69
C GLN A 315 -18.73 17.16 -14.58
N GLU A 316 -19.95 17.36 -14.08
CA GLU A 316 -21.00 18.14 -14.76
C GLU A 316 -20.59 19.61 -14.96
N GLN A 317 -19.69 20.12 -14.11
CA GLN A 317 -19.11 21.46 -14.20
C GLN A 317 -17.82 21.50 -15.05
N GLY A 318 -17.48 20.40 -15.74
CA GLY A 318 -16.37 20.35 -16.70
C GLY A 318 -15.08 19.70 -16.18
N ARG A 319 -14.98 19.36 -14.88
CA ARG A 319 -13.82 18.61 -14.36
C ARG A 319 -13.76 17.22 -14.96
N ASP A 320 -12.55 16.65 -15.05
CA ASP A 320 -12.43 15.19 -15.27
C ASP A 320 -12.42 14.42 -13.95
N THR A 321 -12.35 13.09 -14.03
CA THR A 321 -12.43 12.21 -12.84
C THR A 321 -11.25 12.43 -11.87
N VAL A 322 -10.05 12.69 -12.38
CA VAL A 322 -8.86 12.92 -11.54
C VAL A 322 -8.95 14.28 -10.86
N GLU A 323 -9.26 15.31 -11.63
CA GLU A 323 -9.45 16.68 -11.12
C GLU A 323 -10.56 16.76 -10.06
N ALA A 324 -11.68 16.07 -10.28
CA ALA A 324 -12.79 16.02 -9.33
C ALA A 324 -12.39 15.34 -8.00
N ASN A 325 -11.64 14.22 -8.05
CA ASN A 325 -11.16 13.57 -6.83
C ASN A 325 -10.17 14.47 -6.06
N LEU A 326 -9.24 15.08 -6.77
CA LEU A 326 -8.24 15.97 -6.17
C LEU A 326 -8.91 17.22 -5.52
N GLU A 327 -9.93 17.80 -6.17
CA GLU A 327 -10.68 18.93 -5.60
C GLU A 327 -11.46 18.55 -4.34
N LEU A 328 -11.84 17.27 -4.20
CA LEU A 328 -12.46 16.73 -2.99
C LEU A 328 -11.44 16.29 -1.91
N GLY A 329 -10.14 16.48 -2.14
CA GLY A 329 -9.09 16.13 -1.18
C GLY A 329 -8.64 14.66 -1.19
N PHE A 330 -8.96 13.90 -2.25
CA PHE A 330 -8.58 12.50 -2.39
C PHE A 330 -7.49 12.31 -3.45
N GLY A 331 -6.69 11.25 -3.30
CA GLY A 331 -5.79 10.78 -4.35
C GLY A 331 -6.52 10.32 -5.61
N ALA A 332 -5.77 10.09 -6.67
CA ALA A 332 -6.32 9.57 -7.93
C ALA A 332 -6.85 8.13 -7.79
N ASP A 333 -6.28 7.35 -6.87
CA ASP A 333 -6.63 5.95 -6.61
C ASP A 333 -6.33 5.56 -5.15
N GLU A 334 -7.36 5.45 -4.31
CA GLU A 334 -7.28 5.08 -2.90
C GLU A 334 -7.61 3.60 -2.65
N ARG A 335 -7.55 2.75 -3.69
CA ARG A 335 -7.88 1.33 -3.56
C ARG A 335 -6.81 0.55 -2.83
N ASP A 336 -7.28 -0.42 -2.05
CA ASP A 336 -6.48 -1.44 -1.39
C ASP A 336 -6.43 -2.72 -2.23
N TYR A 337 -5.23 -3.11 -2.64
CA TYR A 337 -5.03 -4.34 -3.39
C TYR A 337 -4.59 -5.51 -2.50
N GLY A 338 -4.04 -5.26 -1.33
CA GLY A 338 -3.55 -6.27 -0.39
C GLY A 338 -4.65 -7.20 0.11
N VAL A 339 -5.83 -6.66 0.44
CA VAL A 339 -7.00 -7.46 0.84
C VAL A 339 -7.46 -8.37 -0.30
N GLY A 340 -7.50 -7.85 -1.53
CA GLY A 340 -7.83 -8.66 -2.72
C GLY A 340 -6.84 -9.79 -2.96
N ALA A 341 -5.56 -9.53 -2.77
CA ALA A 341 -4.50 -10.54 -2.89
C ALA A 341 -4.63 -11.63 -1.80
N GLN A 342 -4.94 -11.26 -0.56
CA GLN A 342 -5.16 -12.24 0.51
C GLN A 342 -6.38 -13.12 0.24
N ILE A 343 -7.48 -12.57 -0.29
CA ILE A 343 -8.64 -13.36 -0.71
C ILE A 343 -8.24 -14.39 -1.77
N LEU A 344 -7.45 -14.00 -2.78
CA LEU A 344 -6.97 -14.91 -3.82
C LEU A 344 -6.09 -16.02 -3.22
N ARG A 345 -5.21 -15.69 -2.29
CA ARG A 345 -4.37 -16.69 -1.60
C ARG A 345 -5.19 -17.65 -0.73
N ASP A 346 -6.19 -17.17 0.02
CA ASP A 346 -7.10 -18.01 0.80
C ASP A 346 -7.86 -19.00 -0.09
N LEU A 347 -8.12 -18.62 -1.35
CA LEU A 347 -8.70 -19.47 -2.38
C LEU A 347 -7.69 -20.43 -3.05
N GLY A 348 -6.41 -20.43 -2.61
CA GLY A 348 -5.35 -21.27 -3.18
C GLY A 348 -4.82 -20.79 -4.52
N VAL A 349 -5.11 -19.55 -4.93
CA VAL A 349 -4.60 -18.97 -6.17
C VAL A 349 -3.20 -18.43 -5.94
N SER A 350 -2.23 -18.88 -6.73
CA SER A 350 -0.83 -18.40 -6.72
C SER A 350 -0.42 -17.75 -8.03
N LYS A 351 -0.90 -18.29 -9.17
CA LYS A 351 -0.62 -17.77 -10.52
C LYS A 351 -1.89 -17.27 -11.16
N ILE A 352 -1.83 -16.04 -11.70
CA ILE A 352 -3.04 -15.39 -12.23
C ILE A 352 -2.88 -14.94 -13.68
N LYS A 353 -3.92 -15.18 -14.48
CA LYS A 353 -4.19 -14.49 -15.74
C LYS A 353 -5.11 -13.32 -15.40
N LEU A 354 -4.53 -12.12 -15.22
CA LEU A 354 -5.24 -10.96 -14.69
C LEU A 354 -6.10 -10.29 -15.75
N MET A 355 -7.41 -10.27 -15.57
CA MET A 355 -8.33 -9.48 -16.39
C MET A 355 -8.28 -8.00 -15.99
N SER A 356 -7.45 -7.22 -16.67
CA SER A 356 -7.26 -5.80 -16.35
C SER A 356 -6.73 -5.01 -17.54
N ASN A 357 -7.15 -3.76 -17.64
CA ASN A 357 -6.58 -2.74 -18.54
C ASN A 357 -5.74 -1.70 -17.76
N ASN A 358 -5.59 -1.87 -16.44
CA ASN A 358 -4.90 -0.93 -15.55
C ASN A 358 -3.54 -1.50 -15.11
N PRO A 359 -2.41 -0.92 -15.54
CA PRO A 359 -1.08 -1.39 -15.15
C PRO A 359 -0.81 -1.25 -13.64
N LYS A 360 -1.37 -0.24 -12.96
CA LYS A 360 -1.22 -0.06 -11.50
C LYS A 360 -1.82 -1.22 -10.68
N LYS A 361 -2.87 -1.89 -11.18
CA LYS A 361 -3.40 -3.10 -10.53
C LYS A 361 -2.42 -4.25 -10.53
N ARG A 362 -1.58 -4.32 -11.56
CA ARG A 362 -0.54 -5.35 -11.67
C ARG A 362 0.50 -5.18 -10.57
N ALA A 363 1.08 -3.99 -10.44
CA ALA A 363 2.06 -3.67 -9.40
C ALA A 363 1.49 -3.90 -7.98
N GLY A 364 0.22 -3.55 -7.75
CA GLY A 364 -0.45 -3.73 -6.46
C GLY A 364 -0.72 -5.19 -6.05
N LEU A 365 -0.56 -6.18 -6.93
CA LEU A 365 -0.79 -7.60 -6.62
C LEU A 365 0.51 -8.40 -6.50
N ILE A 366 1.55 -8.04 -7.25
CA ILE A 366 2.84 -8.77 -7.29
C ILE A 366 3.47 -8.84 -5.90
N GLY A 367 3.50 -7.73 -5.14
CA GLY A 367 4.10 -7.66 -3.80
C GLY A 367 3.47 -8.58 -2.75
N TYR A 368 2.37 -9.26 -3.07
CA TYR A 368 1.65 -10.13 -2.12
C TYR A 368 1.78 -11.64 -2.45
N GLY A 369 2.81 -12.03 -3.17
CA GLY A 369 3.10 -13.44 -3.48
C GLY A 369 2.18 -14.05 -4.54
N LEU A 370 1.62 -13.22 -5.42
CA LEU A 370 0.86 -13.62 -6.60
C LEU A 370 1.71 -13.41 -7.86
N GLU A 371 1.88 -14.46 -8.66
CA GLU A 371 2.57 -14.39 -9.94
C GLU A 371 1.57 -14.04 -11.06
N ILE A 372 1.76 -12.90 -11.73
CA ILE A 372 0.95 -12.53 -12.91
C ILE A 372 1.61 -13.11 -14.16
N VAL A 373 1.08 -14.23 -14.61
CA VAL A 373 1.61 -14.94 -15.80
C VAL A 373 1.10 -14.35 -17.11
N ASP A 374 -0.08 -13.72 -17.10
CA ASP A 374 -0.68 -13.09 -18.28
C ASP A 374 -1.64 -11.97 -17.89
N THR A 375 -1.91 -11.06 -18.84
CA THR A 375 -2.89 -9.99 -18.68
C THR A 375 -3.92 -10.04 -19.79
N ILE A 376 -5.16 -10.32 -19.42
CA ILE A 376 -6.30 -10.43 -20.35
C ILE A 376 -7.01 -9.07 -20.39
N LYS A 377 -7.13 -8.51 -21.58
CA LYS A 377 -7.84 -7.24 -21.78
C LYS A 377 -9.34 -7.44 -21.64
N ILE A 378 -9.99 -6.51 -20.97
CA ILE A 378 -11.44 -6.41 -20.86
C ILE A 378 -11.85 -5.04 -21.42
N GLU A 379 -12.13 -4.98 -22.68
CA GLU A 379 -12.54 -3.75 -23.36
C GLU A 379 -14.05 -3.75 -23.62
N ILE A 380 -14.69 -2.66 -23.25
CA ILE A 380 -16.09 -2.38 -23.53
C ILE A 380 -16.13 -1.20 -24.50
N PRO A 381 -16.87 -1.29 -25.61
CA PRO A 381 -17.01 -0.17 -26.53
C PRO A 381 -17.50 1.08 -25.83
N PRO A 382 -16.93 2.27 -26.16
CA PRO A 382 -17.40 3.53 -25.60
C PRO A 382 -18.85 3.82 -26.04
N ASN A 383 -19.55 4.58 -25.20
CA ASN A 383 -20.84 5.17 -25.53
C ASN A 383 -20.77 6.70 -25.41
N GLN A 384 -21.78 7.40 -25.88
CA GLN A 384 -21.83 8.88 -25.87
C GLN A 384 -21.68 9.51 -24.47
N HIS A 385 -21.91 8.77 -23.37
CA HIS A 385 -21.87 9.27 -22.01
C HIS A 385 -20.56 8.98 -21.28
N ASN A 386 -19.80 7.94 -21.72
CA ASN A 386 -18.57 7.51 -21.03
C ASN A 386 -17.29 7.74 -21.85
N GLU A 387 -17.39 8.26 -23.07
CA GLU A 387 -16.21 8.46 -23.91
C GLU A 387 -15.14 9.32 -23.24
N LYS A 388 -15.53 10.48 -22.69
CA LYS A 388 -14.62 11.38 -21.95
C LYS A 388 -14.00 10.69 -20.73
N TYR A 389 -14.78 9.88 -20.01
CA TYR A 389 -14.29 9.09 -18.88
C TYR A 389 -13.24 8.04 -19.30
N LEU A 390 -13.48 7.33 -20.40
CA LEU A 390 -12.52 6.34 -20.94
C LEU A 390 -11.25 7.03 -21.47
N GLN A 391 -11.37 8.20 -22.10
CA GLN A 391 -10.21 9.00 -22.49
C GLN A 391 -9.38 9.43 -21.27
N THR A 392 -10.00 9.88 -20.18
CA THR A 392 -9.30 10.19 -18.92
C THR A 392 -8.59 8.99 -18.34
N LYS A 393 -9.20 7.79 -18.39
CA LYS A 393 -8.55 6.54 -17.98
C LYS A 393 -7.28 6.26 -18.79
N ARG A 394 -7.32 6.45 -20.10
CA ARG A 394 -6.16 6.27 -20.99
C ARG A 394 -5.09 7.31 -20.73
N ASP A 395 -5.46 8.59 -20.76
CA ASP A 395 -4.52 9.71 -20.85
C ASP A 395 -3.92 10.10 -19.50
N LYS A 396 -4.70 10.02 -18.40
CA LYS A 396 -4.25 10.43 -17.06
C LYS A 396 -3.97 9.25 -16.12
N LEU A 397 -4.51 8.06 -16.38
CA LEU A 397 -4.35 6.89 -15.52
C LEU A 397 -3.59 5.74 -16.18
N GLY A 398 -3.09 5.92 -17.40
CA GLY A 398 -2.24 4.96 -18.10
C GLY A 398 -2.91 3.66 -18.52
N HIS A 399 -4.27 3.63 -18.60
CA HIS A 399 -4.97 2.41 -19.02
C HIS A 399 -4.70 2.06 -20.49
N SER A 400 -4.51 0.77 -20.75
CA SER A 400 -4.31 0.21 -22.10
C SER A 400 -5.65 0.00 -22.82
N ILE A 401 -6.43 1.06 -23.02
CA ILE A 401 -7.73 1.06 -23.70
C ILE A 401 -7.77 2.07 -24.84
N LEU A 402 -8.71 1.92 -25.77
CA LEU A 402 -8.91 2.83 -26.92
C LEU A 402 -7.62 3.01 -27.77
N LYS A 403 -6.72 2.01 -27.79
CA LYS A 403 -5.63 2.00 -28.76
C LYS A 403 -6.19 1.62 -30.13
N LYS A 404 -5.88 2.45 -31.13
CA LYS A 404 -6.18 2.14 -32.56
C LYS A 404 -5.38 0.94 -33.01
#